data_89aeddd8b2e56bba41eb49c1915c8d4a
#
_entry.id   89aeddd8b2e56bba41eb49c1915c8d4a
#
_cell.length_a   1.000
_cell.length_b   1.000
_cell.length_c   1.000
_cell.angle_alpha   90.00
_cell.angle_beta   90.00
_cell.angle_gamma   90.00
#
_symmetry.space_group_name_H-M   'P 1'
#
loop_
_entity.id
_entity.type
_entity.pdbx_description
1 polymer ?
#
loop_
_entity_poly.entity_id
_entity_poly.type
_entity_poly.pdbx_seq_one_letter_code
_entity_poly.pdbx_strand_id
1 'polypeptide(L)'
;EDSVRFYSTYLPALYKLILQQNTEFLKDAFNEQQQILRKRARPKILLATNYADAVALYERYKKNLLGVISDVGFVLHKGDSPSTEKLDAGIDLCRLVRADNPLMPVLLQSSQTAFAAQARELGAGFIAKNSKTLLQELSDFIAARFAFGDFLFKDLSTGRVIGRAKDLHEMQRLVASVPDDVFEYNTSQNNLSKWLYSRGLFPLAASIRQLNKSHFRTTEEHRAALVTLIRDYRTLLGQGVVAKFDPATYSDAIAFARIGEGSLGGKARGLAFMNSMLVKYCQYAKYENVRVT
;
A
#
# COMPACT_ATOMS: atom_id res chain seq x y z
N GLU A 1 17.97 -3.72 13.25
CA GLU A 1 18.01 -4.04 14.70
C GLU A 1 18.95 -5.20 14.95
N ASP A 2 20.04 -5.01 15.68
CA ASP A 2 21.04 -6.03 15.99
C ASP A 2 20.80 -6.73 17.34
N SER A 3 20.05 -6.10 18.23
CA SER A 3 19.76 -6.66 19.56
C SER A 3 18.68 -7.74 19.51
N VAL A 4 19.06 -8.99 19.83
CA VAL A 4 18.14 -10.13 19.94
C VAL A 4 16.96 -9.82 20.87
N ARG A 5 17.20 -9.10 21.97
CA ARG A 5 16.20 -8.70 22.94
C ARG A 5 15.09 -7.85 22.29
N PHE A 6 15.46 -6.90 21.44
CA PHE A 6 14.51 -5.99 20.83
C PHE A 6 13.80 -6.62 19.63
N TYR A 7 14.51 -7.23 18.68
CA TYR A 7 13.82 -7.81 17.53
C TYR A 7 12.95 -9.01 17.90
N SER A 8 13.29 -9.79 18.93
CA SER A 8 12.42 -10.87 19.42
C SER A 8 11.11 -10.35 20.02
N THR A 9 11.09 -9.13 20.51
CA THR A 9 9.87 -8.44 20.98
C THR A 9 9.09 -7.81 19.82
N TYR A 10 9.80 -7.17 18.89
CA TYR A 10 9.17 -6.43 17.79
C TYR A 10 8.58 -7.34 16.72
N LEU A 11 9.27 -8.42 16.34
CA LEU A 11 8.80 -9.28 15.25
C LEU A 11 7.41 -9.86 15.50
N PRO A 12 7.09 -10.45 16.67
CA PRO A 12 5.74 -10.92 16.97
C PRO A 12 4.70 -9.80 16.94
N ALA A 13 5.04 -8.62 17.47
CA ALA A 13 4.16 -7.45 17.47
C ALA A 13 3.89 -6.94 16.05
N LEU A 14 4.91 -6.85 15.21
CA LEU A 14 4.80 -6.47 13.80
C LEU A 14 3.96 -7.47 13.00
N TYR A 15 4.17 -8.77 13.20
CA TYR A 15 3.36 -9.80 12.56
C TYR A 15 1.89 -9.72 12.99
N LYS A 16 1.62 -9.52 14.28
CA LYS A 16 0.26 -9.33 14.79
C LYS A 16 -0.40 -8.11 14.17
N LEU A 17 0.32 -6.99 14.10
CA LEU A 17 -0.16 -5.76 13.48
C LEU A 17 -0.52 -5.96 12.01
N ILE A 18 0.38 -6.56 11.23
CA ILE A 18 0.15 -6.87 9.81
C ILE A 18 -1.08 -7.76 9.64
N LEU A 19 -1.28 -8.74 10.53
CA LEU A 19 -2.46 -9.61 10.53
C LEU A 19 -3.74 -8.83 10.82
N GLN A 20 -3.74 -7.92 11.79
CA GLN A 20 -4.89 -7.10 12.14
C GLN A 20 -5.29 -6.18 10.99
N GLN A 21 -4.34 -5.48 10.37
CA GLN A 21 -4.59 -4.63 9.22
C GLN A 21 -5.18 -5.41 8.04
N ASN A 22 -4.69 -6.61 7.76
CA ASN A 22 -5.28 -7.46 6.72
C ASN A 22 -6.72 -7.88 7.02
N THR A 23 -7.07 -8.06 8.29
CA THR A 23 -8.44 -8.45 8.69
C THR A 23 -9.43 -7.31 8.43
N GLU A 24 -9.04 -6.06 8.59
CA GLU A 24 -9.88 -4.91 8.28
C GLU A 24 -10.20 -4.84 6.79
N PHE A 25 -9.23 -5.09 5.91
CA PHE A 25 -9.46 -5.13 4.47
C PHE A 25 -10.36 -6.28 4.01
N LEU A 26 -10.55 -7.33 4.83
CA LEU A 26 -11.48 -8.41 4.51
C LEU A 26 -12.95 -7.98 4.54
N LYS A 27 -13.28 -6.96 5.33
CA LYS A 27 -14.65 -6.44 5.44
C LYS A 27 -15.14 -5.85 4.13
N ASP A 28 -14.24 -5.35 3.28
CA ASP A 28 -14.54 -4.75 1.98
C ASP A 28 -14.51 -5.75 0.83
N ALA A 29 -14.33 -7.05 1.11
CA ALA A 29 -14.28 -8.07 0.08
C ALA A 29 -15.71 -8.48 -0.35
N PHE A 30 -16.00 -8.36 -1.64
CA PHE A 30 -17.32 -8.68 -2.21
C PHE A 30 -17.62 -10.17 -2.30
N ASN A 31 -16.60 -11.05 -2.28
CA ASN A 31 -16.77 -12.50 -2.37
C ASN A 31 -15.67 -13.27 -1.63
N GLU A 32 -15.90 -14.57 -1.43
CA GLU A 32 -15.00 -15.47 -0.69
C GLU A 32 -13.61 -15.58 -1.35
N GLN A 33 -13.55 -15.60 -2.68
CA GLN A 33 -12.27 -15.67 -3.41
C GLN A 33 -11.41 -14.42 -3.16
N GLN A 34 -12.01 -13.25 -3.14
CA GLN A 34 -11.32 -12.01 -2.78
C GLN A 34 -10.86 -12.04 -1.32
N GLN A 35 -11.65 -12.60 -0.40
CA GLN A 35 -11.25 -12.78 0.99
C GLN A 35 -10.00 -13.67 1.11
N ILE A 36 -9.95 -14.78 0.38
CA ILE A 36 -8.79 -15.69 0.38
C ILE A 36 -7.54 -14.99 -0.16
N LEU A 37 -7.65 -14.25 -1.25
CA LEU A 37 -6.54 -13.48 -1.83
C LEU A 37 -6.04 -12.41 -0.85
N ARG A 38 -6.93 -11.66 -0.23
CA ARG A 38 -6.59 -10.64 0.77
C ARG A 38 -5.94 -11.24 2.02
N LYS A 39 -6.40 -12.42 2.49
CA LYS A 39 -5.74 -13.16 3.59
C LYS A 39 -4.29 -13.52 3.28
N ARG A 40 -3.94 -13.70 2.00
CA ARG A 40 -2.57 -14.02 1.56
C ARG A 40 -1.70 -12.77 1.33
N ALA A 41 -2.30 -11.58 1.29
CA ALA A 41 -1.64 -10.30 1.08
C ALA A 41 -0.89 -9.84 2.34
N ARG A 42 0.22 -10.52 2.68
CA ARG A 42 1.00 -10.16 3.87
C ARG A 42 2.35 -9.61 3.43
N PRO A 43 2.68 -8.34 3.75
CA PRO A 43 4.05 -7.87 3.65
C PRO A 43 5.00 -8.76 4.42
N LYS A 44 6.18 -9.00 3.86
CA LYS A 44 7.25 -9.73 4.53
C LYS A 44 8.09 -8.74 5.33
N ILE A 45 8.53 -9.17 6.50
CA ILE A 45 9.50 -8.44 7.31
C ILE A 45 10.87 -8.95 6.90
N LEU A 46 11.76 -8.04 6.53
CA LEU A 46 13.17 -8.30 6.27
C LEU A 46 13.96 -7.78 7.47
N LEU A 47 14.72 -8.64 8.12
CA LEU A 47 15.56 -8.29 9.25
C LEU A 47 17.01 -8.16 8.78
N ALA A 48 17.64 -7.03 9.10
CA ALA A 48 19.08 -6.82 9.02
C ALA A 48 19.63 -6.55 10.42
N THR A 49 20.76 -7.14 10.74
CA THR A 49 21.43 -7.00 12.04
C THR A 49 22.73 -6.23 11.97
N ASN A 50 23.06 -5.65 10.82
CA ASN A 50 24.22 -4.79 10.60
C ASN A 50 23.96 -3.83 9.45
N TYR A 51 24.78 -2.79 9.32
CA TYR A 51 24.61 -1.75 8.32
C TYR A 51 24.76 -2.26 6.88
N ALA A 52 25.77 -3.08 6.62
CA ALA A 52 26.02 -3.61 5.28
C ALA A 52 24.84 -4.43 4.75
N ASP A 53 24.28 -5.32 5.58
CA ASP A 53 23.10 -6.10 5.22
C ASP A 53 21.86 -5.20 5.05
N ALA A 54 21.69 -4.18 5.89
CA ALA A 54 20.59 -3.23 5.78
C ALA A 54 20.63 -2.48 4.43
N VAL A 55 21.80 -1.98 4.03
CA VAL A 55 21.98 -1.32 2.73
C VAL A 55 21.76 -2.30 1.58
N ALA A 56 22.30 -3.51 1.65
CA ALA A 56 22.11 -4.53 0.61
C ALA A 56 20.63 -4.91 0.43
N LEU A 57 19.87 -5.10 1.53
CA LEU A 57 18.46 -5.35 1.48
C LEU A 57 17.68 -4.15 0.94
N TYR A 58 18.05 -2.92 1.34
CA TYR A 58 17.44 -1.72 0.81
C TYR A 58 17.64 -1.64 -0.71
N GLU A 59 18.84 -1.71 -1.21
CA GLU A 59 19.15 -1.63 -2.64
C GLU A 59 18.40 -2.70 -3.45
N ARG A 60 18.36 -3.92 -2.93
CA ARG A 60 17.66 -5.03 -3.59
C ARG A 60 16.15 -4.87 -3.67
N TYR A 61 15.54 -4.30 -2.61
CA TYR A 61 14.09 -4.30 -2.46
C TYR A 61 13.44 -2.90 -2.43
N LYS A 62 14.20 -1.81 -2.59
CA LYS A 62 13.73 -0.42 -2.44
C LYS A 62 12.44 -0.11 -3.20
N LYS A 63 12.23 -0.69 -4.40
CA LYS A 63 11.00 -0.53 -5.18
C LYS A 63 9.79 -1.29 -4.61
N ASN A 64 10.01 -2.16 -3.64
CA ASN A 64 8.98 -2.99 -3.00
C ASN A 64 8.79 -2.70 -1.51
N LEU A 65 9.70 -1.95 -0.90
CA LEU A 65 9.62 -1.62 0.52
C LEU A 65 8.45 -0.68 0.81
N LEU A 66 7.71 -0.98 1.86
CA LEU A 66 6.67 -0.10 2.40
C LEU A 66 7.26 0.98 3.32
N GLY A 67 8.37 0.66 3.98
CA GLY A 67 9.08 1.55 4.87
C GLY A 67 10.26 0.85 5.54
N VAL A 68 11.01 1.60 6.33
CA VAL A 68 12.19 1.14 7.08
C VAL A 68 11.99 1.46 8.56
N ILE A 69 12.27 0.48 9.42
CA ILE A 69 12.36 0.67 10.87
C ILE A 69 13.80 0.35 11.23
N SER A 70 14.51 1.30 11.82
CA SER A 70 15.91 1.15 12.12
C SER A 70 16.24 1.59 13.56
N ASP A 71 17.09 0.82 14.21
CA ASP A 71 17.84 1.36 15.36
C ASP A 71 18.71 2.53 14.91
N VAL A 72 19.12 3.39 15.83
CA VAL A 72 20.05 4.48 15.55
C VAL A 72 21.50 3.99 15.60
N GLY A 73 21.86 3.22 16.63
CA GLY A 73 23.18 2.64 16.76
C GLY A 73 23.18 1.15 16.42
N PHE A 74 24.13 0.68 15.62
CA PHE A 74 24.38 -0.74 15.37
C PHE A 74 25.71 -0.97 14.64
N VAL A 75 26.17 -2.23 14.61
CA VAL A 75 27.45 -2.63 14.01
C VAL A 75 27.45 -2.45 12.49
N LEU A 76 28.63 -2.21 11.90
CA LEU A 76 28.75 -1.97 10.46
C LEU A 76 28.71 -3.26 9.65
N HIS A 77 29.39 -4.31 10.13
CA HIS A 77 29.47 -5.58 9.41
C HIS A 77 29.07 -6.76 10.27
N LYS A 78 28.69 -7.84 9.59
CA LYS A 78 28.36 -9.10 10.26
C LYS A 78 29.59 -9.67 10.96
N GLY A 79 29.45 -9.95 12.25
CA GLY A 79 30.53 -10.49 13.08
C GLY A 79 31.35 -9.43 13.81
N ASP A 80 31.09 -8.16 13.58
CA ASP A 80 31.68 -7.08 14.37
C ASP A 80 31.26 -7.21 15.85
N SER A 81 32.19 -6.82 16.76
CA SER A 81 31.87 -6.80 18.18
C SER A 81 30.84 -5.71 18.49
N PRO A 82 29.89 -5.94 19.42
CA PRO A 82 28.99 -4.88 19.90
C PRO A 82 29.72 -3.63 20.41
N SER A 83 30.97 -3.77 20.85
CA SER A 83 31.80 -2.62 21.28
C SER A 83 32.25 -1.72 20.14
N THR A 84 32.11 -2.16 18.88
CA THR A 84 32.45 -1.36 17.67
C THR A 84 31.18 -0.79 17.00
N GLU A 85 30.09 -0.73 17.72
CA GLU A 85 28.82 -0.14 17.26
C GLU A 85 29.02 1.31 16.82
N LYS A 86 28.52 1.64 15.63
CA LYS A 86 28.45 3.01 15.16
C LYS A 86 27.16 3.65 15.70
N LEU A 87 27.31 4.66 16.56
CA LEU A 87 26.21 5.26 17.33
C LEU A 87 25.15 5.98 16.47
N ASP A 88 25.45 6.30 15.21
CA ASP A 88 24.59 7.02 14.28
C ASP A 88 24.38 6.27 12.94
N ALA A 89 24.64 4.97 12.90
CA ALA A 89 24.49 4.13 11.70
C ALA A 89 23.09 4.21 11.08
N GLY A 90 22.04 4.23 11.92
CA GLY A 90 20.66 4.39 11.47
C GLY A 90 20.33 5.76 10.90
N ILE A 91 21.01 6.80 11.38
CA ILE A 91 20.93 8.15 10.80
C ILE A 91 21.51 8.13 9.38
N ASP A 92 22.67 7.50 9.18
CA ASP A 92 23.28 7.39 7.86
C ASP A 92 22.45 6.53 6.91
N LEU A 93 21.87 5.44 7.40
CA LEU A 93 20.90 4.66 6.63
C LEU A 93 19.68 5.50 6.24
N CYS A 94 19.16 6.32 7.16
CA CYS A 94 18.05 7.22 6.87
C CYS A 94 18.43 8.25 5.80
N ARG A 95 19.62 8.85 5.86
CA ARG A 95 20.12 9.77 4.82
C ARG A 95 20.21 9.10 3.46
N LEU A 96 20.76 7.90 3.39
CA LEU A 96 20.86 7.11 2.17
C LEU A 96 19.46 6.84 1.57
N VAL A 97 18.52 6.38 2.39
CA VAL A 97 17.14 6.10 1.96
C VAL A 97 16.46 7.37 1.47
N ARG A 98 16.62 8.50 2.16
CA ARG A 98 16.00 9.77 1.81
C ARG A 98 16.59 10.41 0.55
N ALA A 99 17.86 10.21 0.29
CA ALA A 99 18.50 10.67 -0.95
C ALA A 99 17.93 9.95 -2.18
N ASP A 100 17.62 8.65 -2.07
CA ASP A 100 17.02 7.87 -3.16
C ASP A 100 15.48 8.05 -3.24
N ASN A 101 14.83 8.12 -2.09
CA ASN A 101 13.36 8.25 -2.00
C ASN A 101 12.96 9.22 -0.87
N PRO A 102 12.75 10.52 -1.18
CA PRO A 102 12.51 11.57 -0.18
C PRO A 102 11.29 11.34 0.73
N LEU A 103 10.29 10.62 0.25
CA LEU A 103 9.06 10.35 1.01
C LEU A 103 8.96 8.92 1.54
N MET A 104 10.01 8.09 1.42
CA MET A 104 10.02 6.73 2.00
C MET A 104 9.78 6.84 3.51
N PRO A 105 8.81 6.13 4.08
CA PRO A 105 8.62 6.12 5.52
C PRO A 105 9.84 5.49 6.22
N VAL A 106 10.49 6.26 7.10
CA VAL A 106 11.58 5.78 7.96
C VAL A 106 11.20 6.07 9.41
N LEU A 107 11.32 5.06 10.26
CA LEU A 107 11.17 5.15 11.70
C LEU A 107 12.51 4.82 12.36
N LEU A 108 13.02 5.75 13.14
CA LEU A 108 14.24 5.57 13.93
C LEU A 108 13.88 5.26 15.38
N GLN A 109 14.64 4.38 15.99
CA GLN A 109 14.46 3.96 17.38
C GLN A 109 15.79 4.11 18.14
N SER A 110 15.75 4.64 19.35
CA SER A 110 16.92 4.72 20.22
C SER A 110 16.52 4.82 21.68
N SER A 111 17.41 4.37 22.57
CA SER A 111 17.31 4.68 24.00
C SER A 111 17.67 6.12 24.30
N GLN A 112 18.41 6.79 23.41
CA GLN A 112 18.86 8.18 23.53
C GLN A 112 17.91 9.11 22.80
N THR A 113 17.17 9.93 23.54
CA THR A 113 16.19 10.87 22.97
C THR A 113 16.85 12.06 22.24
N ALA A 114 18.15 12.27 22.41
CA ALA A 114 18.89 13.31 21.70
C ALA A 114 18.79 13.20 20.16
N PHE A 115 18.64 11.99 19.63
CA PHE A 115 18.48 11.76 18.19
C PHE A 115 17.10 12.15 17.63
N ALA A 116 16.12 12.47 18.48
CA ALA A 116 14.78 12.83 18.02
C ALA A 116 14.75 14.11 17.15
N ALA A 117 15.59 15.10 17.47
CA ALA A 117 15.71 16.33 16.68
C ALA A 117 16.27 16.02 15.29
N GLN A 118 17.35 15.25 15.20
CA GLN A 118 18.00 14.86 13.96
C GLN A 118 17.08 13.97 13.08
N ALA A 119 16.33 13.04 13.68
CA ALA A 119 15.33 12.26 12.98
C ALA A 119 14.25 13.15 12.33
N ARG A 120 13.79 14.16 13.07
CA ARG A 120 12.80 15.14 12.57
C ARG A 120 13.33 15.97 11.40
N GLU A 121 14.56 16.44 11.47
CA GLU A 121 15.23 17.18 10.38
C GLU A 121 15.32 16.34 9.10
N LEU A 122 15.53 15.03 9.23
CA LEU A 122 15.54 14.08 8.14
C LEU A 122 14.11 13.66 7.68
N GLY A 123 13.05 14.20 8.30
CA GLY A 123 11.67 13.81 8.03
C GLY A 123 11.33 12.39 8.46
N ALA A 124 12.13 11.74 9.29
CA ALA A 124 11.88 10.43 9.86
C ALA A 124 11.00 10.51 11.12
N GLY A 125 10.27 9.43 11.42
CA GLY A 125 9.68 9.24 12.73
C GLY A 125 10.75 8.86 13.75
N PHE A 126 10.46 9.10 15.04
CA PHE A 126 11.32 8.69 16.13
C PHE A 126 10.51 8.11 17.28
N ILE A 127 10.96 6.97 17.82
CA ILE A 127 10.38 6.34 19.01
C ILE A 127 11.50 6.01 20.00
N ALA A 128 11.31 6.38 21.27
CA ALA A 128 12.23 6.01 22.32
C ALA A 128 12.05 4.52 22.70
N LYS A 129 13.13 3.71 22.69
CA LYS A 129 13.08 2.27 23.02
C LYS A 129 12.58 1.97 24.45
N ASN A 130 12.70 2.93 25.35
CA ASN A 130 12.26 2.87 26.74
C ASN A 130 10.84 3.44 26.95
N SER A 131 10.14 3.82 25.88
CA SER A 131 8.74 4.29 25.96
C SER A 131 7.84 3.16 26.50
N LYS A 132 6.95 3.51 27.46
CA LYS A 132 5.92 2.59 27.97
C LYS A 132 4.87 2.24 26.90
N THR A 133 4.72 3.07 25.89
CA THR A 133 3.76 2.97 24.79
C THR A 133 4.41 2.56 23.46
N LEU A 134 5.65 2.06 23.51
CA LEU A 134 6.47 1.71 22.34
C LEU A 134 5.71 0.92 21.28
N LEU A 135 5.02 -0.15 21.66
CA LEU A 135 4.30 -1.00 20.70
C LEU A 135 3.08 -0.29 20.10
N GLN A 136 2.43 0.58 20.86
CA GLN A 136 1.32 1.39 20.35
C GLN A 136 1.83 2.45 19.37
N GLU A 137 2.87 3.18 19.72
CA GLU A 137 3.52 4.18 18.85
C GLU A 137 4.01 3.56 17.54
N LEU A 138 4.60 2.36 17.62
CA LEU A 138 5.03 1.57 16.47
C LEU A 138 3.84 1.19 15.58
N SER A 139 2.76 0.71 16.19
CA SER A 139 1.51 0.36 15.51
C SER A 139 0.92 1.56 14.77
N ASP A 140 0.81 2.68 15.45
CA ASP A 140 0.23 3.92 14.90
C ASP A 140 1.07 4.46 13.74
N PHE A 141 2.40 4.42 13.87
CA PHE A 141 3.29 4.84 12.79
C PHE A 141 3.15 3.95 11.55
N ILE A 142 3.13 2.63 11.72
CA ILE A 142 3.00 1.67 10.62
C ILE A 142 1.62 1.82 9.95
N ALA A 143 0.55 1.87 10.72
CA ALA A 143 -0.79 2.05 10.19
C ALA A 143 -0.91 3.35 9.38
N ALA A 144 -0.32 4.44 9.87
CA ALA A 144 -0.41 5.76 9.24
C ALA A 144 0.54 5.92 8.02
N ARG A 145 1.68 5.20 7.98
CA ARG A 145 2.77 5.50 7.04
C ARG A 145 3.14 4.36 6.08
N PHE A 146 2.87 3.10 6.40
CA PHE A 146 3.32 1.93 5.63
C PHE A 146 2.26 1.41 4.63
N ALA A 147 1.50 2.30 4.02
CA ALA A 147 0.49 1.99 3.00
C ALA A 147 -0.69 1.11 3.48
N PHE A 148 -0.89 0.95 4.78
CA PHE A 148 -2.08 0.29 5.34
C PHE A 148 -3.28 1.23 5.47
N GLY A 149 -3.03 2.53 5.65
CA GLY A 149 -4.07 3.56 5.64
C GLY A 149 -4.44 4.04 4.22
N ASP A 150 -5.12 5.19 4.14
CA ASP A 150 -5.44 5.82 2.87
C ASP A 150 -4.17 6.14 2.08
N PHE A 151 -4.28 6.12 0.75
CA PHE A 151 -3.19 6.59 -0.10
C PHE A 151 -3.12 8.11 -0.07
N LEU A 152 -1.96 8.64 0.28
CA LEU A 152 -1.74 10.07 0.41
C LEU A 152 -0.90 10.59 -0.76
N PHE A 153 -1.51 11.38 -1.62
CA PHE A 153 -0.77 12.18 -2.59
C PHE A 153 -0.20 13.40 -1.88
N LYS A 154 1.09 13.61 -1.97
CA LYS A 154 1.79 14.70 -1.30
C LYS A 154 2.50 15.57 -2.31
N ASP A 155 2.43 16.87 -2.10
CA ASP A 155 3.30 17.83 -2.77
C ASP A 155 4.77 17.52 -2.46
N LEU A 156 5.61 17.43 -3.49
CA LEU A 156 7.00 16.99 -3.34
C LEU A 156 7.89 18.01 -2.67
N SER A 157 7.56 19.30 -2.78
CA SER A 157 8.35 20.40 -2.22
C SER A 157 8.04 20.64 -0.74
N THR A 158 6.76 20.56 -0.37
CA THR A 158 6.28 20.89 0.97
C THR A 158 5.98 19.66 1.84
N GLY A 159 5.81 18.47 1.24
CA GLY A 159 5.36 17.26 1.90
C GLY A 159 3.87 17.30 2.34
N ARG A 160 3.13 18.36 2.01
CA ARG A 160 1.71 18.51 2.37
C ARG A 160 0.84 17.55 1.58
N VAL A 161 -0.18 17.01 2.23
CA VAL A 161 -1.18 16.15 1.59
C VAL A 161 -2.07 17.01 0.68
N ILE A 162 -2.08 16.70 -0.62
CA ILE A 162 -2.91 17.36 -1.64
C ILE A 162 -4.07 16.47 -2.11
N GLY A 163 -4.03 15.18 -1.79
CA GLY A 163 -5.10 14.24 -2.09
C GLY A 163 -5.04 13.00 -1.21
N ARG A 164 -6.20 12.42 -0.92
CA ARG A 164 -6.34 11.22 -0.09
C ARG A 164 -7.29 10.26 -0.79
N ALA A 165 -6.83 9.03 -1.05
CA ALA A 165 -7.66 7.97 -1.60
C ALA A 165 -7.81 6.83 -0.59
N LYS A 166 -9.04 6.56 -0.16
CA LYS A 166 -9.40 5.44 0.72
C LYS A 166 -9.73 4.18 -0.07
N ASP A 167 -10.17 4.33 -1.32
CA ASP A 167 -10.62 3.24 -2.20
C ASP A 167 -10.18 3.45 -3.65
N LEU A 168 -10.52 2.50 -4.53
CA LEU A 168 -10.17 2.55 -5.95
C LEU A 168 -10.91 3.66 -6.72
N HIS A 169 -12.09 4.09 -6.26
CA HIS A 169 -12.83 5.18 -6.91
C HIS A 169 -12.10 6.51 -6.69
N GLU A 170 -11.75 6.80 -5.44
CA GLU A 170 -10.97 8.00 -5.11
C GLU A 170 -9.58 7.96 -5.72
N MET A 171 -8.93 6.78 -5.74
CA MET A 171 -7.65 6.58 -6.41
C MET A 171 -7.74 6.94 -7.89
N GLN A 172 -8.74 6.43 -8.61
CA GLN A 172 -8.94 6.73 -10.03
C GLN A 172 -9.11 8.23 -10.27
N ARG A 173 -9.95 8.89 -9.46
CA ARG A 173 -10.21 10.34 -9.56
C ARG A 173 -8.93 11.16 -9.31
N LEU A 174 -8.18 10.82 -8.27
CA LEU A 174 -6.96 11.55 -7.91
C LEU A 174 -5.83 11.30 -8.90
N VAL A 175 -5.63 10.08 -9.37
CA VAL A 175 -4.68 9.78 -10.45
C VAL A 175 -4.96 10.63 -11.69
N ALA A 176 -6.23 10.91 -12.01
CA ALA A 176 -6.61 11.76 -13.12
C ALA A 176 -6.31 13.26 -12.91
N SER A 177 -6.19 13.73 -11.66
CA SER A 177 -6.19 15.17 -11.36
C SER A 177 -4.96 15.71 -10.63
N VAL A 178 -4.13 14.86 -10.01
CA VAL A 178 -2.93 15.33 -9.31
C VAL A 178 -1.89 15.92 -10.27
N PRO A 179 -1.03 16.87 -9.81
CA PRO A 179 0.07 17.41 -10.60
C PRO A 179 0.97 16.32 -11.22
N ASP A 180 1.57 16.61 -12.37
CA ASP A 180 2.36 15.64 -13.12
C ASP A 180 3.58 15.14 -12.35
N ASP A 181 4.27 16.01 -11.64
CA ASP A 181 5.42 15.67 -10.81
C ASP A 181 5.03 14.68 -9.68
N VAL A 182 3.88 14.91 -9.03
CA VAL A 182 3.34 14.01 -8.00
C VAL A 182 2.92 12.67 -8.61
N PHE A 183 2.30 12.68 -9.79
CA PHE A 183 1.94 11.48 -10.52
C PHE A 183 3.18 10.66 -10.89
N GLU A 184 4.18 11.29 -11.51
CA GLU A 184 5.43 10.66 -11.93
C GLU A 184 6.23 10.11 -10.76
N TYR A 185 6.31 10.84 -9.65
CA TYR A 185 6.93 10.34 -8.43
C TYR A 185 6.27 9.05 -7.95
N ASN A 186 4.93 9.04 -7.81
CA ASN A 186 4.23 7.89 -7.27
C ASN A 186 4.29 6.66 -8.18
N THR A 187 4.32 6.85 -9.49
CA THR A 187 4.48 5.75 -10.46
C THR A 187 5.91 5.24 -10.50
N SER A 188 6.91 6.12 -10.54
CA SER A 188 8.34 5.73 -10.56
C SER A 188 8.79 5.00 -9.31
N GLN A 189 8.22 5.34 -8.15
CA GLN A 189 8.49 4.69 -6.86
C GLN A 189 7.59 3.47 -6.58
N ASN A 190 6.74 3.07 -7.52
CA ASN A 190 5.76 1.99 -7.36
C ASN A 190 4.79 2.18 -6.16
N ASN A 191 4.55 3.41 -5.72
CA ASN A 191 3.75 3.66 -4.52
C ASN A 191 2.30 3.19 -4.69
N LEU A 192 1.70 3.39 -5.88
CA LEU A 192 0.36 2.91 -6.21
C LEU A 192 0.29 1.37 -6.11
N SER A 193 1.23 0.66 -6.74
CA SER A 193 1.25 -0.80 -6.69
C SER A 193 1.52 -1.34 -5.29
N LYS A 194 2.37 -0.70 -4.49
CA LYS A 194 2.61 -1.07 -3.07
C LYS A 194 1.32 -1.00 -2.26
N TRP A 195 0.56 0.09 -2.41
CA TRP A 195 -0.72 0.29 -1.73
C TRP A 195 -1.77 -0.75 -2.14
N LEU A 196 -1.81 -1.11 -3.43
CA LEU A 196 -2.70 -2.15 -3.94
C LEU A 196 -2.29 -3.55 -3.45
N TYR A 197 -0.98 -3.84 -3.41
CA TYR A 197 -0.47 -5.11 -2.87
C TYR A 197 -0.84 -5.28 -1.39
N SER A 198 -0.75 -4.23 -0.58
CA SER A 198 -1.13 -4.29 0.84
C SER A 198 -2.62 -4.62 1.04
N ARG A 199 -3.45 -4.35 0.04
CA ARG A 199 -4.90 -4.64 0.01
C ARG A 199 -5.29 -5.92 -0.70
N GLY A 200 -4.32 -6.71 -1.17
CA GLY A 200 -4.57 -7.96 -1.89
C GLY A 200 -5.11 -7.80 -3.30
N LEU A 201 -5.02 -6.60 -3.88
CA LEU A 201 -5.43 -6.30 -5.25
C LEU A 201 -4.29 -6.64 -6.24
N PHE A 202 -3.79 -7.86 -6.13
CA PHE A 202 -2.58 -8.32 -6.82
C PHE A 202 -2.61 -8.17 -8.35
N PRO A 203 -3.70 -8.55 -9.05
CA PRO A 203 -3.73 -8.42 -10.51
C PRO A 203 -3.56 -6.96 -10.95
N LEU A 204 -4.33 -6.04 -10.35
CA LEU A 204 -4.22 -4.62 -10.65
C LEU A 204 -2.83 -4.06 -10.30
N ALA A 205 -2.30 -4.40 -9.13
CA ALA A 205 -0.98 -3.98 -8.69
C ALA A 205 0.13 -4.44 -9.65
N ALA A 206 0.05 -5.68 -10.15
CA ALA A 206 0.99 -6.23 -11.11
C ALA A 206 0.89 -5.51 -12.48
N SER A 207 -0.31 -5.27 -12.96
CA SER A 207 -0.54 -4.56 -14.22
C SER A 207 -0.05 -3.11 -14.17
N ILE A 208 -0.34 -2.38 -13.08
CA ILE A 208 0.18 -1.01 -12.89
C ILE A 208 1.71 -0.99 -12.89
N ARG A 209 2.35 -1.97 -12.25
CA ARG A 209 3.81 -2.05 -12.20
C ARG A 209 4.45 -2.27 -13.56
N GLN A 210 3.75 -2.92 -14.49
CA GLN A 210 4.21 -3.13 -15.86
C GLN A 210 4.07 -1.88 -16.73
N LEU A 211 3.21 -0.91 -16.36
CA LEU A 211 3.02 0.35 -17.08
C LEU A 211 4.15 1.33 -16.73
N ASN A 212 5.32 1.12 -17.34
CA ASN A 212 6.45 2.02 -17.19
C ASN A 212 6.28 3.29 -18.02
N LYS A 213 6.76 4.43 -17.51
CA LYS A 213 6.79 5.71 -18.25
C LYS A 213 7.41 5.58 -19.65
N SER A 214 8.41 4.70 -19.80
CA SER A 214 9.09 4.46 -21.09
C SER A 214 8.18 3.90 -22.19
N HIS A 215 7.00 3.38 -21.85
CA HIS A 215 6.04 2.86 -22.82
C HIS A 215 5.12 3.97 -23.39
N PHE A 216 5.21 5.17 -22.87
CA PHE A 216 4.33 6.29 -23.24
C PHE A 216 5.15 7.47 -23.73
N ARG A 217 4.59 8.24 -24.67
CA ARG A 217 5.22 9.44 -25.22
C ARG A 217 5.08 10.63 -24.29
N THR A 218 3.96 10.69 -23.58
CA THR A 218 3.62 11.81 -22.68
C THR A 218 3.17 11.31 -21.32
N THR A 219 3.28 12.15 -20.30
CA THR A 219 2.74 11.87 -18.95
C THR A 219 1.22 11.70 -19.00
N GLU A 220 0.53 12.43 -19.87
CA GLU A 220 -0.91 12.34 -20.05
C GLU A 220 -1.35 10.98 -20.62
N GLU A 221 -0.64 10.44 -21.62
CA GLU A 221 -0.89 9.07 -22.12
C GLU A 221 -0.71 8.02 -21.02
N HIS A 222 0.34 8.13 -20.20
CA HIS A 222 0.59 7.24 -19.07
C HIS A 222 -0.54 7.33 -18.03
N ARG A 223 -0.96 8.56 -17.72
CA ARG A 223 -2.06 8.84 -16.79
C ARG A 223 -3.37 8.23 -17.29
N ALA A 224 -3.73 8.47 -18.55
CA ALA A 224 -4.94 7.94 -19.18
C ALA A 224 -4.96 6.39 -19.16
N ALA A 225 -3.83 5.74 -19.45
CA ALA A 225 -3.70 4.29 -19.37
C ALA A 225 -3.94 3.76 -17.94
N LEU A 226 -3.37 4.41 -16.92
CA LEU A 226 -3.57 4.06 -15.52
C LEU A 226 -5.02 4.24 -15.07
N VAL A 227 -5.64 5.37 -15.41
CA VAL A 227 -7.05 5.64 -15.11
C VAL A 227 -7.96 4.60 -15.74
N THR A 228 -7.70 4.25 -17.00
CA THR A 228 -8.46 3.21 -17.72
C THR A 228 -8.30 1.85 -17.04
N LEU A 229 -7.08 1.46 -16.70
CA LEU A 229 -6.80 0.18 -16.04
C LEU A 229 -7.51 0.08 -14.68
N ILE A 230 -7.50 1.15 -13.87
CA ILE A 230 -8.21 1.17 -12.57
C ILE A 230 -9.71 1.08 -12.79
N ARG A 231 -10.27 1.83 -13.75
CA ARG A 231 -11.69 1.78 -14.10
C ARG A 231 -12.13 0.37 -14.52
N ASP A 232 -11.40 -0.23 -15.44
CA ASP A 232 -11.74 -1.55 -15.98
C ASP A 232 -11.66 -2.63 -14.88
N TYR A 233 -10.68 -2.51 -13.99
CA TYR A 233 -10.57 -3.41 -12.83
C TYR A 233 -11.73 -3.21 -11.84
N ARG A 234 -12.16 -1.96 -11.58
CA ARG A 234 -13.34 -1.68 -10.74
C ARG A 234 -14.59 -2.30 -11.35
N THR A 235 -14.79 -2.12 -12.66
CA THR A 235 -15.89 -2.75 -13.40
C THR A 235 -15.85 -4.27 -13.28
N LEU A 236 -14.69 -4.89 -13.43
CA LEU A 236 -14.50 -6.33 -13.25
C LEU A 236 -14.86 -6.79 -11.82
N LEU A 237 -14.48 -6.04 -10.80
CA LEU A 237 -14.84 -6.35 -9.42
C LEU A 237 -16.34 -6.25 -9.14
N GLY A 238 -17.02 -5.34 -9.82
CA GLY A 238 -18.48 -5.16 -9.73
C GLY A 238 -19.30 -6.19 -10.51
N GLN A 239 -18.67 -7.00 -11.37
CA GLN A 239 -19.38 -8.00 -12.17
C GLN A 239 -19.96 -9.12 -11.30
N GLY A 240 -21.24 -9.41 -11.50
CA GLY A 240 -21.96 -10.45 -10.75
C GLY A 240 -22.24 -10.11 -9.29
N VAL A 241 -21.87 -8.91 -8.84
CA VAL A 241 -22.17 -8.41 -7.50
C VAL A 241 -23.50 -7.67 -7.55
N VAL A 242 -24.40 -8.01 -6.64
CA VAL A 242 -25.61 -7.23 -6.38
C VAL A 242 -25.41 -6.49 -5.07
N ALA A 243 -25.05 -5.22 -5.15
CA ALA A 243 -24.83 -4.38 -3.97
C ALA A 243 -26.16 -3.84 -3.42
N LYS A 244 -26.19 -3.46 -2.14
CA LYS A 244 -27.26 -2.62 -1.61
C LYS A 244 -27.09 -1.22 -2.17
N PHE A 245 -28.15 -0.65 -2.73
CA PHE A 245 -28.14 0.73 -3.20
C PHE A 245 -28.05 1.69 -2.01
N ASP A 246 -27.02 2.49 -2.00
CA ASP A 246 -26.79 3.60 -1.07
C ASP A 246 -26.34 4.81 -1.88
N PRO A 247 -27.13 5.89 -1.93
CA PRO A 247 -26.78 7.08 -2.70
C PRO A 247 -25.41 7.69 -2.33
N ALA A 248 -24.99 7.53 -1.07
CA ALA A 248 -23.71 8.09 -0.58
C ALA A 248 -22.48 7.29 -1.04
N THR A 249 -22.67 5.98 -1.29
CA THR A 249 -21.57 5.05 -1.63
C THR A 249 -21.75 4.37 -2.99
N TYR A 250 -22.75 4.82 -3.78
CA TYR A 250 -23.02 4.25 -5.08
C TYR A 250 -21.80 4.33 -6.01
N SER A 251 -21.47 3.20 -6.61
CA SER A 251 -20.37 3.09 -7.59
C SER A 251 -20.96 2.77 -8.97
N ASP A 252 -20.57 3.53 -9.97
CA ASP A 252 -20.83 3.31 -11.39
C ASP A 252 -20.30 1.96 -11.93
N ALA A 253 -19.37 1.34 -11.20
CA ALA A 253 -18.84 0.02 -11.51
C ALA A 253 -19.77 -1.15 -11.14
N ILE A 254 -20.89 -0.89 -10.43
CA ILE A 254 -21.84 -1.92 -10.00
C ILE A 254 -23.00 -1.99 -11.00
N ALA A 255 -23.11 -3.10 -11.72
CA ALA A 255 -24.15 -3.29 -12.71
C ALA A 255 -25.55 -3.55 -12.10
N PHE A 256 -25.60 -4.16 -10.90
CA PHE A 256 -26.85 -4.50 -10.24
C PHE A 256 -26.87 -3.99 -8.80
N ALA A 257 -27.86 -3.19 -8.45
CA ALA A 257 -28.09 -2.74 -7.09
C ALA A 257 -29.49 -3.13 -6.62
N ARG A 258 -29.62 -3.53 -5.35
CA ARG A 258 -30.92 -3.77 -4.72
C ARG A 258 -31.34 -2.55 -3.90
N ILE A 259 -32.60 -2.20 -3.97
CA ILE A 259 -33.24 -1.21 -3.11
C ILE A 259 -34.00 -1.99 -2.02
N GLY A 260 -33.84 -1.56 -0.76
CA GLY A 260 -34.52 -2.18 0.39
C GLY A 260 -33.73 -3.26 1.10
N GLU A 261 -34.36 -3.86 2.11
CA GLU A 261 -33.79 -4.90 2.99
C GLU A 261 -34.21 -6.30 2.56
N GLY A 262 -33.54 -7.33 3.09
CA GLY A 262 -33.86 -8.73 2.85
C GLY A 262 -33.01 -9.41 1.77
N SER A 263 -33.32 -10.66 1.45
CA SER A 263 -32.61 -11.44 0.44
C SER A 263 -33.19 -11.19 -0.96
N LEU A 264 -32.32 -11.20 -1.97
CA LEU A 264 -32.74 -11.18 -3.37
C LEU A 264 -33.39 -12.50 -3.75
N GLY A 265 -34.50 -12.39 -4.51
CA GLY A 265 -35.14 -13.55 -5.13
C GLY A 265 -34.23 -14.24 -6.16
N GLY A 266 -34.53 -15.51 -6.46
CA GLY A 266 -33.73 -16.33 -7.40
C GLY A 266 -33.62 -15.72 -8.80
N LYS A 267 -34.63 -15.02 -9.29
CA LYS A 267 -34.62 -14.35 -10.61
C LYS A 267 -33.54 -13.26 -10.68
N ALA A 268 -33.49 -12.37 -9.69
CA ALA A 268 -32.49 -11.30 -9.66
C ALA A 268 -31.05 -11.82 -9.52
N ARG A 269 -30.87 -12.88 -8.71
CA ARG A 269 -29.56 -13.57 -8.63
C ARG A 269 -29.17 -14.23 -9.95
N GLY A 270 -30.15 -14.87 -10.62
CA GLY A 270 -29.94 -15.51 -11.93
C GLY A 270 -29.53 -14.49 -13.00
N LEU A 271 -30.17 -13.31 -13.04
CA LEU A 271 -29.82 -12.24 -13.98
C LEU A 271 -28.41 -11.69 -13.74
N ALA A 272 -28.04 -11.42 -12.49
CA ALA A 272 -26.71 -10.96 -12.14
C ALA A 272 -25.64 -12.00 -12.50
N PHE A 273 -25.91 -13.28 -12.25
CA PHE A 273 -25.03 -14.38 -12.63
C PHE A 273 -24.90 -14.50 -14.16
N MET A 274 -25.99 -14.48 -14.91
CA MET A 274 -25.96 -14.53 -16.37
C MET A 274 -25.18 -13.36 -16.97
N ASN A 275 -25.41 -12.15 -16.48
CA ASN A 275 -24.63 -10.98 -16.92
C ASN A 275 -23.14 -11.16 -16.66
N SER A 276 -22.77 -11.64 -15.48
CA SER A 276 -21.37 -11.95 -15.14
C SER A 276 -20.75 -12.96 -16.11
N MET A 277 -21.48 -14.02 -16.46
CA MET A 277 -21.01 -15.03 -17.42
C MET A 277 -20.87 -14.48 -18.83
N LEU A 278 -21.83 -13.67 -19.30
CA LEU A 278 -21.79 -13.07 -20.64
C LEU A 278 -20.60 -12.11 -20.78
N VAL A 279 -20.31 -11.34 -19.76
CA VAL A 279 -19.12 -10.45 -19.74
C VAL A 279 -17.85 -11.26 -19.66
N LYS A 280 -17.74 -12.22 -18.73
CA LYS A 280 -16.56 -13.04 -18.51
C LYS A 280 -16.11 -13.81 -19.75
N TYR A 281 -17.06 -14.31 -20.54
CA TYR A 281 -16.79 -15.07 -21.76
C TYR A 281 -16.92 -14.21 -23.03
N CYS A 282 -16.90 -12.90 -22.92
CA CYS A 282 -16.97 -11.95 -24.04
C CYS A 282 -18.16 -12.18 -24.97
N GLN A 283 -19.27 -12.72 -24.47
CA GLN A 283 -20.44 -13.03 -25.33
C GLN A 283 -21.10 -11.76 -25.88
N TYR A 284 -21.06 -10.66 -25.14
CA TYR A 284 -21.56 -9.37 -25.65
C TYR A 284 -20.83 -8.87 -26.91
N ALA A 285 -19.56 -9.26 -27.11
CA ALA A 285 -18.85 -8.94 -28.34
C ALA A 285 -19.44 -9.63 -29.59
N LYS A 286 -20.15 -10.75 -29.41
CA LYS A 286 -20.85 -11.46 -30.49
C LYS A 286 -22.24 -10.91 -30.79
N TYR A 287 -22.85 -10.25 -29.81
CA TYR A 287 -24.26 -9.83 -29.87
C TYR A 287 -24.37 -8.39 -29.37
N GLU A 288 -23.85 -7.45 -30.18
CA GLU A 288 -23.74 -6.02 -29.82
C GLU A 288 -25.06 -5.37 -29.39
N ASN A 289 -26.18 -5.89 -29.89
CA ASN A 289 -27.53 -5.36 -29.63
C ASN A 289 -28.24 -6.03 -28.46
N VAL A 290 -27.60 -6.97 -27.75
CA VAL A 290 -28.20 -7.72 -26.65
C VAL A 290 -27.55 -7.35 -25.33
N ARG A 291 -28.31 -6.84 -24.39
CA ARG A 291 -27.88 -6.56 -23.01
C ARG A 291 -28.83 -7.20 -22.03
N VAL A 292 -28.31 -7.73 -20.93
CA VAL A 292 -29.11 -8.15 -19.77
C VAL A 292 -29.33 -6.91 -18.90
N THR A 293 -30.56 -6.48 -18.78
CA THR A 293 -30.98 -5.33 -17.96
C THR A 293 -31.90 -5.78 -16.82
#